data_7dfdec0413d8ebf45fab3af2f35e00f6
#
_entry.id   7dfdec0413d8ebf45fab3af2f35e00f6
#
_cell.length_a   1.000
_cell.length_b   1.000
_cell.length_c   1.000
_cell.angle_alpha   90.00
_cell.angle_beta   90.00
_cell.angle_gamma   90.00
#
_symmetry.space_group_name_H-M   'P 1'
#
loop_
_entity.id
_entity.type
_entity.pdbx_description
1 polymer ?
#
loop_
_entity_poly.entity_id
_entity_poly.type
_entity_poly.pdbx_seq_one_letter_code
_entity_poly.pdbx_strand_id
1 'polypeptide(L)'
;MTRVKISQMELRHLRYFVAVAEALSFTKAADKLRLAQPSLTRQIRNLEDEIGVQLLDRSNNRVALTEEGRLFLFDSKKLLAMCAESIAAVQRMKRGENSVLNIGYMANIHYGLLPATLGAFRKLHPGVALNLFDMTTAEQFLTLVKCEEPQMFNRQMAKFNAAAKLTQAR
;
A
#
# COMPACT_ATOMS: atom_id res chain seq x y z
N MET A 1 -15.90 13.11 24.24
CA MET A 1 -14.90 12.82 23.20
C MET A 1 -13.74 12.10 23.86
N THR A 2 -13.67 10.78 23.73
CA THR A 2 -12.60 9.97 24.34
C THR A 2 -11.33 10.19 23.53
N ARG A 3 -10.34 10.80 24.15
CA ARG A 3 -9.01 11.01 23.55
C ARG A 3 -8.35 9.63 23.41
N VAL A 4 -8.34 9.07 22.20
CA VAL A 4 -7.60 7.84 21.91
C VAL A 4 -6.11 8.14 22.14
N LYS A 5 -5.53 7.55 23.17
CA LYS A 5 -4.09 7.62 23.42
C LYS A 5 -3.38 6.64 22.48
N ILE A 6 -2.94 7.11 21.32
CA ILE A 6 -2.11 6.31 20.37
C ILE A 6 -0.68 6.09 20.95
N SER A 7 -0.49 6.23 22.25
CA SER A 7 0.84 6.36 22.83
C SER A 7 1.66 5.06 22.93
N GLN A 8 1.04 3.90 22.70
CA GLN A 8 1.72 2.59 22.82
C GLN A 8 1.51 1.67 21.62
N MET A 9 0.63 2.03 20.67
CA MET A 9 0.41 1.24 19.45
C MET A 9 1.64 1.32 18.53
N GLU A 10 2.22 0.18 18.23
CA GLU A 10 3.36 0.04 17.32
C GLU A 10 2.95 -0.67 16.03
N LEU A 11 3.69 -0.45 14.94
CA LEU A 11 3.45 -1.13 13.65
C LEU A 11 3.45 -2.66 13.75
N ARG A 12 4.15 -3.22 14.75
CA ARG A 12 4.10 -4.67 14.99
C ARG A 12 2.70 -5.14 15.39
N HIS A 13 1.96 -4.35 16.15
CA HIS A 13 0.59 -4.70 16.56
C HIS A 13 -0.34 -4.78 15.34
N LEU A 14 -0.19 -3.85 14.39
CA LEU A 14 -0.93 -3.91 13.11
C LEU A 14 -0.57 -5.17 12.31
N ARG A 15 0.73 -5.51 12.22
CA ARG A 15 1.16 -6.75 11.54
C ARG A 15 0.59 -8.00 12.19
N TYR A 16 0.59 -8.06 13.52
CA TYR A 16 0.05 -9.18 14.26
C TYR A 16 -1.45 -9.31 14.05
N PHE A 17 -2.17 -8.20 14.14
CA PHE A 17 -3.61 -8.19 13.90
C PHE A 17 -3.95 -8.63 12.47
N VAL A 18 -3.30 -8.06 11.45
CA VAL A 18 -3.50 -8.45 10.05
C VAL A 18 -3.24 -9.94 9.86
N ALA A 19 -2.17 -10.50 10.44
CA ALA A 19 -1.86 -11.92 10.31
C ALA A 19 -2.94 -12.82 10.93
N VAL A 20 -3.47 -12.46 12.11
CA VAL A 20 -4.57 -13.23 12.75
C VAL A 20 -5.87 -13.07 11.96
N ALA A 21 -6.18 -11.87 11.50
CA ALA A 21 -7.38 -11.55 10.73
C ALA A 21 -7.43 -12.30 9.38
N GLU A 22 -6.29 -12.45 8.72
CA GLU A 22 -6.19 -13.20 7.46
C GLU A 22 -6.22 -14.71 7.66
N ALA A 23 -5.56 -15.19 8.71
CA ALA A 23 -5.51 -16.63 8.99
C ALA A 23 -6.79 -17.16 9.66
N LEU A 24 -7.59 -16.28 10.29
CA LEU A 24 -8.71 -16.62 11.19
C LEU A 24 -8.32 -17.67 12.23
N SER A 25 -7.04 -17.66 12.64
CA SER A 25 -6.45 -18.64 13.55
C SER A 25 -5.20 -18.06 14.21
N PHE A 26 -5.18 -18.02 15.53
CA PHE A 26 -4.01 -17.58 16.29
C PHE A 26 -2.80 -18.50 16.10
N THR A 27 -3.02 -19.82 16.03
CA THR A 27 -1.95 -20.79 15.83
C THR A 27 -1.28 -20.59 14.48
N LYS A 28 -2.05 -20.58 13.38
CA LYS A 28 -1.50 -20.37 12.03
C LYS A 28 -0.81 -19.02 11.89
N ALA A 29 -1.35 -17.96 12.50
CA ALA A 29 -0.74 -16.65 12.49
C ALA A 29 0.58 -16.62 13.30
N ALA A 30 0.61 -17.26 14.46
CA ALA A 30 1.81 -17.37 15.28
C ALA A 30 2.93 -18.11 14.56
N ASP A 31 2.62 -19.22 13.88
CA ASP A 31 3.57 -19.98 13.06
C ASP A 31 4.13 -19.10 11.93
N LYS A 32 3.26 -18.40 11.18
CA LYS A 32 3.65 -17.47 10.10
C LYS A 32 4.57 -16.36 10.62
N LEU A 33 4.31 -15.85 11.83
CA LEU A 33 5.08 -14.77 12.45
C LEU A 33 6.30 -15.27 13.24
N ARG A 34 6.48 -16.58 13.40
CA ARG A 34 7.51 -17.22 14.22
C ARG A 34 7.46 -16.75 15.69
N LEU A 35 6.26 -16.68 16.22
CA LEU A 35 5.97 -16.29 17.60
C LEU A 35 5.30 -17.41 18.37
N ALA A 36 5.43 -17.38 19.70
CA ALA A 36 4.61 -18.22 20.58
C ALA A 36 3.15 -17.73 20.54
N GLN A 37 2.19 -18.65 20.32
CA GLN A 37 0.77 -18.33 20.23
C GLN A 37 0.24 -17.56 21.48
N PRO A 38 0.64 -17.89 22.75
CA PRO A 38 0.23 -17.11 23.91
C PRO A 38 0.71 -15.65 23.86
N SER A 39 1.91 -15.41 23.33
CA SER A 39 2.45 -14.07 23.15
C SER A 39 1.64 -13.28 22.15
N LEU A 40 1.34 -13.87 20.98
CA LEU A 40 0.51 -13.23 19.95
C LEU A 40 -0.89 -12.90 20.49
N THR A 41 -1.50 -13.83 21.22
CA THR A 41 -2.82 -13.61 21.85
C THR A 41 -2.80 -12.42 22.83
N ARG A 42 -1.75 -12.33 23.62
CA ARG A 42 -1.57 -11.21 24.56
C ARG A 42 -1.41 -9.88 23.83
N GLN A 43 -0.61 -9.84 22.76
CA GLN A 43 -0.40 -8.62 21.99
C GLN A 43 -1.70 -8.12 21.32
N ILE A 44 -2.52 -9.03 20.81
CA ILE A 44 -3.82 -8.66 20.24
C ILE A 44 -4.79 -8.14 21.32
N ARG A 45 -4.83 -8.76 22.50
CA ARG A 45 -5.63 -8.24 23.61
C ARG A 45 -5.20 -6.84 24.04
N ASN A 46 -3.90 -6.62 24.20
CA ASN A 46 -3.37 -5.29 24.53
C ASN A 46 -3.77 -4.24 23.47
N LEU A 47 -3.77 -4.61 22.18
CA LEU A 47 -4.21 -3.73 21.10
C LEU A 47 -5.72 -3.42 21.23
N GLU A 48 -6.56 -4.42 21.47
CA GLU A 48 -8.00 -4.25 21.69
C GLU A 48 -8.29 -3.38 22.91
N ASP A 49 -7.55 -3.59 24.01
CA ASP A 49 -7.66 -2.80 25.24
C ASP A 49 -7.24 -1.33 25.01
N GLU A 50 -6.20 -1.09 24.23
CA GLU A 50 -5.73 0.26 23.91
C GLU A 50 -6.72 1.02 23.02
N ILE A 51 -7.32 0.33 22.05
CA ILE A 51 -8.34 0.91 21.15
C ILE A 51 -9.70 1.03 21.87
N GLY A 52 -9.95 0.18 22.86
CA GLY A 52 -11.18 0.15 23.65
C GLY A 52 -12.33 -0.61 22.97
N VAL A 53 -12.05 -1.40 21.93
CA VAL A 53 -13.03 -2.22 21.23
C VAL A 53 -12.46 -3.58 20.85
N GLN A 54 -13.31 -4.61 20.81
CA GLN A 54 -12.94 -5.92 20.33
C GLN A 54 -12.91 -5.94 18.81
N LEU A 55 -11.79 -6.36 18.24
CA LEU A 55 -11.59 -6.49 16.80
C LEU A 55 -11.84 -7.92 16.31
N LEU A 56 -11.71 -8.91 17.22
CA LEU A 56 -11.87 -10.32 16.94
C LEU A 56 -12.93 -10.93 17.88
N ASP A 57 -13.90 -11.57 17.28
CA ASP A 57 -14.82 -12.47 17.98
C ASP A 57 -14.14 -13.83 18.17
N ARG A 58 -14.13 -14.31 19.42
CA ARG A 58 -13.54 -15.59 19.85
C ARG A 58 -14.59 -16.53 20.41
N SER A 59 -15.88 -16.28 20.15
CA SER A 59 -16.95 -17.15 20.54
C SER A 59 -16.92 -18.47 19.76
N ASN A 60 -17.50 -19.52 20.34
CA ASN A 60 -17.68 -20.81 19.68
C ASN A 60 -16.40 -21.47 19.15
N ASN A 61 -15.27 -21.29 19.82
CA ASN A 61 -13.99 -21.90 19.44
C ASN A 61 -13.52 -21.53 18.00
N ARG A 62 -14.00 -20.43 17.45
CA ARG A 62 -13.65 -19.87 16.14
C ARG A 62 -13.19 -18.42 16.29
N VAL A 63 -12.31 -18.03 15.40
CA VAL A 63 -11.86 -16.63 15.30
C VAL A 63 -12.55 -16.01 14.11
N ALA A 64 -13.30 -14.93 14.35
CA ALA A 64 -13.93 -14.13 13.30
C ALA A 64 -13.63 -12.64 13.51
N LEU A 65 -13.79 -11.83 12.49
CA LEU A 65 -13.69 -10.38 12.60
C LEU A 65 -15.02 -9.79 13.06
N THR A 66 -14.96 -8.85 14.00
CA THR A 66 -16.08 -7.94 14.28
C THR A 66 -16.25 -6.93 13.13
N GLU A 67 -17.28 -6.10 13.14
CA GLU A 67 -17.43 -5.00 12.17
C GLU A 67 -16.29 -3.98 12.34
N GLU A 68 -15.96 -3.64 13.58
CA GLU A 68 -14.83 -2.79 13.92
C GLU A 68 -13.51 -3.41 13.45
N GLY A 69 -13.36 -4.73 13.61
CA GLY A 69 -12.21 -5.49 13.14
C GLY A 69 -12.06 -5.45 11.61
N ARG A 70 -13.16 -5.47 10.84
CA ARG A 70 -13.11 -5.35 9.37
C ARG A 70 -12.61 -3.97 8.95
N LEU A 71 -13.16 -2.92 9.56
CA LEU A 71 -12.71 -1.54 9.33
C LEU A 71 -11.23 -1.39 9.68
N PHE A 72 -10.85 -1.84 10.86
CA PHE A 72 -9.47 -1.73 11.34
C PHE A 72 -8.48 -2.55 10.50
N LEU A 73 -8.90 -3.71 9.95
CA LEU A 73 -8.09 -4.51 9.01
C LEU A 73 -7.78 -3.75 7.73
N PHE A 74 -8.79 -3.11 7.16
CA PHE A 74 -8.63 -2.32 5.94
C PHE A 74 -7.63 -1.18 6.14
N ASP A 75 -7.77 -0.41 7.23
CA ASP A 75 -6.88 0.70 7.51
C ASP A 75 -5.49 0.25 7.96
N SER A 76 -5.38 -0.85 8.71
CA SER A 76 -4.09 -1.44 9.08
C SER A 76 -3.26 -1.84 7.86
N LYS A 77 -3.90 -2.43 6.85
CA LYS A 77 -3.22 -2.79 5.59
C LYS A 77 -2.72 -1.56 4.85
N LYS A 78 -3.51 -0.49 4.79
CA LYS A 78 -3.08 0.78 4.19
C LYS A 78 -1.87 1.38 4.91
N LEU A 79 -1.91 1.45 6.23
CA LEU A 79 -0.81 1.99 7.04
C LEU A 79 0.48 1.19 6.85
N LEU A 80 0.39 -0.14 6.83
CA LEU A 80 1.56 -0.99 6.59
C LEU A 80 2.11 -0.82 5.17
N ALA A 81 1.25 -0.67 4.16
CA ALA A 81 1.65 -0.39 2.78
C ALA A 81 2.35 0.98 2.67
N MET A 82 1.80 2.04 3.27
CA MET A 82 2.42 3.37 3.31
C MET A 82 3.81 3.33 3.96
N CYS A 83 3.96 2.58 5.05
CA CYS A 83 5.26 2.37 5.69
C CYS A 83 6.28 1.70 4.75
N ALA A 84 5.85 0.65 4.05
CA ALA A 84 6.70 -0.06 3.09
C ALA A 84 7.12 0.85 1.92
N GLU A 85 6.20 1.66 1.41
CA GLU A 85 6.47 2.64 0.35
C GLU A 85 7.46 3.71 0.80
N SER A 86 7.32 4.24 2.01
CA SER A 86 8.24 5.22 2.57
C SER A 86 9.67 4.67 2.68
N ILE A 87 9.81 3.44 3.18
CA ILE A 87 11.10 2.76 3.25
C ILE A 87 11.68 2.56 1.84
N ALA A 88 10.87 2.09 0.90
CA ALA A 88 11.30 1.89 -0.48
C ALA A 88 11.73 3.21 -1.15
N ALA A 89 11.03 4.32 -0.88
CA ALA A 89 11.39 5.65 -1.39
C ALA A 89 12.78 6.08 -0.90
N VAL A 90 13.06 5.96 0.40
CA VAL A 90 14.38 6.30 0.97
C VAL A 90 15.48 5.40 0.39
N GLN A 91 15.20 4.10 0.22
CA GLN A 91 16.15 3.17 -0.39
C GLN A 91 16.45 3.52 -1.87
N ARG A 92 15.43 3.95 -2.63
CA ARG A 92 15.61 4.44 -4.01
C ARG A 92 16.50 5.68 -4.05
N MET A 93 16.26 6.65 -3.17
CA MET A 93 17.14 7.84 -3.05
C MET A 93 18.58 7.45 -2.79
N LYS A 94 18.84 6.50 -1.87
CA LYS A 94 20.19 6.00 -1.57
C LYS A 94 20.87 5.37 -2.80
N ARG A 95 20.10 4.71 -3.69
CA ARG A 95 20.61 4.12 -4.93
C ARG A 95 20.79 5.13 -6.07
N GLY A 96 20.53 6.42 -5.83
CA GLY A 96 20.56 7.46 -6.87
C GLY A 96 19.37 7.40 -7.84
N GLU A 97 18.35 6.62 -7.52
CA GLU A 97 17.09 6.56 -8.26
C GLU A 97 16.21 7.75 -7.82
N ASN A 98 16.50 8.94 -8.37
CA ASN A 98 15.93 10.21 -7.87
C ASN A 98 14.48 10.49 -8.30
N SER A 99 13.85 9.62 -9.07
CA SER A 99 12.50 9.86 -9.58
C SER A 99 11.69 8.58 -9.69
N VAL A 100 10.40 8.65 -9.30
CA VAL A 100 9.41 7.61 -9.53
C VAL A 100 8.31 8.19 -10.40
N LEU A 101 7.98 7.53 -11.48
CA LEU A 101 6.83 7.85 -12.31
C LEU A 101 5.73 6.81 -12.08
N ASN A 102 4.65 7.25 -11.48
CA ASN A 102 3.44 6.44 -11.31
C ASN A 102 2.51 6.68 -12.50
N ILE A 103 2.10 5.60 -13.17
CA ILE A 103 1.26 5.66 -14.36
C ILE A 103 0.00 4.85 -14.10
N GLY A 104 -1.14 5.54 -14.01
CA GLY A 104 -2.45 4.91 -14.04
C GLY A 104 -2.88 4.67 -15.49
N TYR A 105 -3.30 3.45 -15.81
CA TYR A 105 -3.79 3.10 -17.13
C TYR A 105 -5.06 2.25 -17.02
N MET A 106 -5.87 2.24 -18.10
CA MET A 106 -7.00 1.32 -18.23
C MET A 106 -6.58 0.11 -19.06
N ALA A 107 -6.90 -1.10 -18.61
CA ALA A 107 -6.50 -2.35 -19.25
C ALA A 107 -6.94 -2.47 -20.73
N ASN A 108 -7.98 -1.76 -21.12
CA ASN A 108 -8.49 -1.71 -22.49
C ASN A 108 -7.70 -0.77 -23.43
N ILE A 109 -6.78 0.06 -22.89
CA ILE A 109 -5.96 0.98 -23.68
C ILE A 109 -4.61 0.33 -24.02
N HIS A 110 -4.63 -0.76 -24.77
CA HIS A 110 -3.65 -1.06 -25.78
C HIS A 110 -2.40 -1.86 -25.58
N TYR A 111 -2.51 -3.01 -26.09
CA TYR A 111 -1.47 -4.01 -26.30
C TYR A 111 -0.24 -3.57 -27.15
N GLY A 112 -0.21 -2.37 -27.71
CA GLY A 112 0.90 -1.96 -28.56
C GLY A 112 1.66 -0.71 -28.09
N LEU A 113 0.95 0.38 -27.83
CA LEU A 113 1.56 1.69 -27.60
C LEU A 113 2.24 1.80 -26.24
N LEU A 114 1.61 1.37 -25.17
CA LEU A 114 2.12 1.53 -23.80
C LEU A 114 3.45 0.81 -23.56
N PRO A 115 3.64 -0.48 -23.92
CA PRO A 115 4.92 -1.16 -23.75
C PRO A 115 6.05 -0.51 -24.57
N ALA A 116 5.78 -0.11 -25.80
CA ALA A 116 6.77 0.54 -26.64
C ALA A 116 7.21 1.90 -26.07
N THR A 117 6.25 2.71 -25.61
CA THR A 117 6.51 4.01 -24.98
C THR A 117 7.30 3.86 -23.70
N LEU A 118 6.93 2.89 -22.83
CA LEU A 118 7.66 2.61 -21.60
C LEU A 118 9.07 2.11 -21.86
N GLY A 119 9.26 1.30 -22.91
CA GLY A 119 10.57 0.84 -23.35
C GLY A 119 11.46 1.99 -23.80
N ALA A 120 10.94 2.93 -24.59
CA ALA A 120 11.62 4.14 -25.01
C ALA A 120 11.94 5.06 -23.81
N PHE A 121 10.98 5.25 -22.92
CA PHE A 121 11.16 6.06 -21.69
C PHE A 121 12.28 5.52 -20.81
N ARG A 122 12.33 4.20 -20.56
CA ARG A 122 13.40 3.56 -19.75
C ARG A 122 14.79 3.76 -20.34
N LYS A 123 14.91 3.73 -21.69
CA LYS A 123 16.18 3.99 -22.35
C LYS A 123 16.66 5.43 -22.17
N LEU A 124 15.74 6.39 -22.23
CA LEU A 124 16.05 7.81 -22.08
C LEU A 124 16.25 8.23 -20.61
N HIS A 125 15.58 7.56 -19.68
CA HIS A 125 15.56 7.90 -18.27
C HIS A 125 15.81 6.66 -17.39
N PRO A 126 17.05 6.08 -17.42
CA PRO A 126 17.33 4.83 -16.70
C PRO A 126 17.24 4.94 -15.17
N GLY A 127 17.39 6.15 -14.62
CA GLY A 127 17.27 6.41 -13.18
C GLY A 127 15.84 6.65 -12.69
N VAL A 128 14.81 6.53 -13.56
CA VAL A 128 13.41 6.72 -13.17
C VAL A 128 12.75 5.36 -12.96
N ALA A 129 12.29 5.09 -11.73
CA ALA A 129 11.48 3.92 -11.46
C ALA A 129 10.06 4.12 -12.01
N LEU A 130 9.50 3.10 -12.69
CA LEU A 130 8.15 3.13 -13.25
C LEU A 130 7.24 2.20 -12.44
N ASN A 131 6.15 2.75 -11.91
CA ASN A 131 5.07 1.99 -11.31
C ASN A 131 3.84 2.10 -12.21
N LEU A 132 3.22 0.97 -12.53
CA LEU A 132 2.05 0.88 -13.38
C LEU A 132 0.85 0.42 -12.54
N PHE A 133 -0.26 1.14 -12.68
CA PHE A 133 -1.49 0.85 -11.96
C PHE A 133 -2.64 0.69 -12.95
N ASP A 134 -3.23 -0.50 -12.97
CA ASP A 134 -4.50 -0.71 -13.68
C ASP A 134 -5.61 -0.03 -12.88
N MET A 135 -6.28 0.96 -13.49
CA MET A 135 -7.23 1.82 -12.81
C MET A 135 -8.43 2.11 -13.70
N THR A 136 -9.60 2.10 -13.10
CA THR A 136 -10.83 2.59 -13.77
C THR A 136 -10.76 4.11 -13.97
N THR A 137 -11.59 4.65 -14.88
CA THR A 137 -11.70 6.11 -15.10
C THR A 137 -12.03 6.87 -13.83
N ALA A 138 -12.90 6.32 -12.98
CA ALA A 138 -13.26 6.94 -11.69
C ALA A 138 -12.06 7.01 -10.72
N GLU A 139 -11.28 5.93 -10.62
CA GLU A 139 -10.08 5.88 -9.78
C GLU A 139 -8.99 6.83 -10.29
N GLN A 140 -8.80 6.92 -11.61
CA GLN A 140 -7.87 7.88 -12.22
C GLN A 140 -8.27 9.31 -11.88
N PHE A 141 -9.55 9.64 -12.03
CA PHE A 141 -10.07 10.99 -11.70
C PHE A 141 -9.88 11.31 -10.21
N LEU A 142 -10.24 10.39 -9.31
CA LEU A 142 -10.05 10.58 -7.88
C LEU A 142 -8.57 10.72 -7.49
N THR A 143 -7.67 10.03 -8.17
CA THR A 143 -6.23 10.15 -7.92
C THR A 143 -5.69 11.49 -8.38
N LEU A 144 -6.15 11.99 -9.53
CA LEU A 144 -5.79 13.32 -10.04
C LEU A 144 -6.27 14.44 -9.12
N VAL A 145 -7.49 14.34 -8.61
CA VAL A 145 -8.08 15.35 -7.68
C VAL A 145 -7.35 15.34 -6.33
N LYS A 146 -6.82 14.20 -5.88
CA LYS A 146 -6.04 14.08 -4.64
C LYS A 146 -4.56 14.46 -4.77
N CYS A 147 -4.06 14.71 -5.99
CA CYS A 147 -2.69 15.17 -6.20
C CYS A 147 -2.56 16.63 -5.75
N GLU A 148 -2.06 16.84 -4.54
CA GLU A 148 -1.89 18.17 -3.93
C GLU A 148 -0.81 19.03 -4.61
N GLU A 149 0.01 18.46 -5.51
CA GLU A 149 1.03 19.18 -6.28
C GLU A 149 0.89 18.99 -7.81
N PRO A 150 0.05 19.80 -8.47
CA PRO A 150 -0.12 19.77 -9.93
C PRO A 150 1.19 19.97 -10.73
N GLN A 151 2.15 20.67 -10.15
CA GLN A 151 3.44 20.99 -10.81
C GLN A 151 4.32 19.74 -10.98
N MET A 152 4.34 18.85 -10.00
CA MET A 152 5.14 17.61 -10.06
C MET A 152 4.56 16.63 -11.10
N PHE A 153 3.24 16.52 -11.15
CA PHE A 153 2.53 15.74 -12.16
C PHE A 153 2.81 16.25 -13.58
N ASN A 154 2.68 17.56 -13.82
CA ASN A 154 2.93 18.18 -15.12
C ASN A 154 4.38 18.00 -15.59
N ARG A 155 5.36 18.08 -14.68
CA ARG A 155 6.78 17.90 -15.00
C ARG A 155 7.11 16.46 -15.40
N GLN A 156 6.48 15.46 -14.76
CA GLN A 156 6.64 14.04 -15.09
C GLN A 156 5.89 13.69 -16.38
N MET A 157 4.69 14.20 -16.58
CA MET A 157 3.90 14.01 -17.80
C MET A 157 4.59 14.62 -19.03
N ALA A 158 5.26 15.76 -18.91
CA ALA A 158 6.03 16.35 -19.99
C ALA A 158 7.14 15.43 -20.47
N LYS A 159 7.86 14.76 -19.57
CA LYS A 159 8.90 13.78 -19.91
C LYS A 159 8.33 12.55 -20.59
N PHE A 160 7.20 12.03 -20.09
CA PHE A 160 6.52 10.88 -20.67
C PHE A 160 6.00 11.18 -22.09
N ASN A 161 5.36 12.34 -22.30
CA ASN A 161 4.85 12.77 -23.60
C ASN A 161 5.98 12.98 -24.63
N ALA A 162 7.14 13.45 -24.21
CA ALA A 162 8.32 13.55 -25.08
C ALA A 162 8.78 12.17 -25.57
N ALA A 163 8.83 11.18 -24.67
CA ALA A 163 9.16 9.80 -25.03
C ALA A 163 8.13 9.16 -25.97
N ALA A 164 6.82 9.41 -25.75
CA ALA A 164 5.75 8.91 -26.59
C ALA A 164 5.83 9.46 -28.03
N LYS A 165 6.13 10.76 -28.20
CA LYS A 165 6.33 11.37 -29.52
C LYS A 165 7.48 10.72 -30.29
N LEU A 166 8.58 10.37 -29.63
CA LEU A 166 9.72 9.68 -30.26
C LEU A 166 9.37 8.26 -30.73
N THR A 167 8.39 7.60 -30.09
CA THR A 167 7.93 6.26 -30.47
C THR A 167 7.00 6.30 -31.67
N GLN A 168 6.24 7.38 -31.86
CA GLN A 168 5.30 7.56 -32.99
C GLN A 168 6.01 8.05 -34.28
N ALA A 169 7.21 8.58 -34.17
CA ALA A 169 7.99 9.10 -35.31
C ALA A 169 8.88 8.06 -36.00
N ARG A 170 8.76 6.78 -35.61
CA ARG A 170 9.40 5.61 -36.24
C ARG A 170 8.34 4.70 -36.85
#